data_c5b4594976c59581ab2e4b40f223f444
#
_entry.id   c5b4594976c59581ab2e4b40f223f444
#
_cell.length_a   1.000
_cell.length_b   1.000
_cell.length_c   1.000
_cell.angle_alpha   90.00
_cell.angle_beta   90.00
_cell.angle_gamma   90.00
#
_symmetry.space_group_name_H-M   'P 1'
#
loop_
_entity.id
_entity.type
_entity.pdbx_description
1 polymer ?
#
loop_
_entity_poly.entity_id
_entity_poly.type
_entity_poly.pdbx_seq_one_letter_code
_entity_poly.pdbx_strand_id
1 'polypeptide(L)'
;MEASVLQSWFAQPHAWIGALALVSFWTAALARKGSQAHRYAGRVFLLAMLGILITSVPLTVATWLRGQAVWAVFLGYLVILVGVNCLNAWRAIRHRADFSSYANTGFKIGSILMGLAGLGVVVVGIAYGAVILIAFGAIGPLAAWQNLRLANRGPTSRQWWLRSHYGAMIGNGVATHIAFFQIGLARLFAELGMHLIINIAWLAPLLIGAVAGVLLDRRMDH
;
A
#
# COMPACT_ATOMS: atom_id res chain seq x y z
N MET A 1 17.61 20.04 -10.96
CA MET A 1 16.91 20.37 -9.68
C MET A 1 17.61 19.58 -8.58
N GLU A 2 18.13 20.25 -7.56
CA GLU A 2 18.88 19.57 -6.50
C GLU A 2 17.99 18.69 -5.62
N ALA A 3 18.54 17.58 -5.11
CA ALA A 3 17.83 16.62 -4.26
C ALA A 3 17.25 17.27 -2.99
N SER A 4 17.95 18.26 -2.44
CA SER A 4 17.52 19.05 -1.26
C SER A 4 16.26 19.87 -1.54
N VAL A 5 16.15 20.46 -2.73
CA VAL A 5 14.97 21.24 -3.15
C VAL A 5 13.75 20.34 -3.29
N LEU A 6 13.88 19.20 -3.98
CA LEU A 6 12.77 18.24 -4.06
C LEU A 6 12.29 17.80 -2.69
N GLN A 7 13.22 17.49 -1.80
CA GLN A 7 12.86 17.04 -0.45
C GLN A 7 12.17 18.14 0.35
N SER A 8 12.67 19.38 0.34
CA SER A 8 12.08 20.47 1.10
C SER A 8 10.65 20.81 0.65
N TRP A 9 10.39 20.76 -0.65
CA TRP A 9 9.05 21.07 -1.20
C TRP A 9 8.01 19.97 -0.98
N PHE A 10 8.41 18.70 -1.00
CA PHE A 10 7.47 17.59 -1.00
C PHE A 10 7.36 16.83 0.31
N ALA A 11 8.36 16.90 1.22
CA ALA A 11 8.33 16.13 2.46
C ALA A 11 7.23 16.59 3.43
N GLN A 12 7.05 17.89 3.61
CA GLN A 12 6.01 18.40 4.51
C GLN A 12 4.60 18.15 3.98
N PRO A 13 4.25 18.50 2.72
CA PRO A 13 2.95 18.13 2.17
C PRO A 13 2.69 16.62 2.23
N HIS A 14 3.68 15.79 1.90
CA HIS A 14 3.58 14.33 2.00
C HIS A 14 3.19 13.88 3.41
N ALA A 15 3.86 14.41 4.44
CA ALA A 15 3.59 14.06 5.83
C ALA A 15 2.18 14.47 6.28
N TRP A 16 1.72 15.68 5.94
CA TRP A 16 0.38 16.14 6.28
C TRP A 16 -0.72 15.36 5.56
N ILE A 17 -0.52 15.06 4.28
CA ILE A 17 -1.44 14.21 3.51
C ILE A 17 -1.44 12.79 4.10
N GLY A 18 -0.29 12.29 4.54
CA GLY A 18 -0.16 11.00 5.23
C GLY A 18 -0.93 10.96 6.55
N ALA A 19 -0.87 12.01 7.36
CA ALA A 19 -1.66 12.12 8.58
C ALA A 19 -3.17 12.13 8.27
N LEU A 20 -3.59 12.87 7.25
CA LEU A 20 -4.99 12.86 6.78
C LEU A 20 -5.43 11.46 6.33
N ALA A 21 -4.56 10.75 5.59
CA ALA A 21 -4.83 9.38 5.17
C ALA A 21 -5.01 8.46 6.39
N LEU A 22 -4.16 8.56 7.39
CA LEU A 22 -4.24 7.74 8.60
C LEU A 22 -5.55 7.98 9.36
N VAL A 23 -5.92 9.24 9.60
CA VAL A 23 -7.17 9.62 10.30
C VAL A 23 -8.39 9.14 9.51
N SER A 24 -8.42 9.37 8.20
CA SER A 24 -9.55 8.97 7.35
C SER A 24 -9.66 7.44 7.20
N PHE A 25 -8.54 6.71 7.21
CA PHE A 25 -8.52 5.24 7.27
C PHE A 25 -9.23 4.73 8.51
N TRP A 26 -8.84 5.19 9.70
CA TRP A 26 -9.45 4.76 10.95
C TRP A 26 -10.90 5.18 11.08
N THR A 27 -11.26 6.39 10.61
CA THR A 27 -12.67 6.82 10.55
C THR A 27 -13.50 5.85 9.69
N ALA A 28 -12.99 5.47 8.51
CA ALA A 28 -13.67 4.49 7.66
C ALA A 28 -13.68 3.08 8.28
N ALA A 29 -12.57 2.67 8.93
CA ALA A 29 -12.44 1.35 9.53
C ALA A 29 -13.40 1.14 10.73
N LEU A 30 -13.62 2.17 11.54
CA LEU A 30 -14.48 2.13 12.72
C LEU A 30 -15.96 2.42 12.41
N ALA A 31 -16.23 3.17 11.33
CA ALA A 31 -17.61 3.47 10.94
C ALA A 31 -18.37 2.22 10.49
N ARG A 32 -19.71 2.21 10.72
CA ARG A 32 -20.59 1.16 10.19
C ARG A 32 -20.40 1.03 8.68
N LYS A 33 -20.06 -0.18 8.21
CA LYS A 33 -19.77 -0.44 6.80
C LYS A 33 -20.95 -0.07 5.91
N GLY A 34 -20.66 0.66 4.82
CA GLY A 34 -21.68 1.18 3.91
C GLY A 34 -22.43 2.45 4.38
N SER A 35 -22.21 2.94 5.61
CA SER A 35 -22.77 4.22 6.07
C SER A 35 -22.21 5.42 5.31
N GLN A 36 -22.82 6.60 5.45
CA GLN A 36 -22.28 7.83 4.88
C GLN A 36 -20.88 8.15 5.39
N ALA A 37 -20.63 7.99 6.70
CA ALA A 37 -19.32 8.21 7.31
C ALA A 37 -18.26 7.29 6.71
N HIS A 38 -18.56 5.98 6.58
CA HIS A 38 -17.64 5.02 5.94
C HIS A 38 -17.32 5.42 4.49
N ARG A 39 -18.35 5.75 3.71
CA ARG A 39 -18.15 6.10 2.28
C ARG A 39 -17.38 7.41 2.10
N TYR A 40 -17.69 8.42 2.93
CA TYR A 40 -17.00 9.70 2.86
C TYR A 40 -15.54 9.56 3.29
N ALA A 41 -15.29 8.99 4.46
CA ALA A 41 -13.94 8.78 4.97
C ALA A 41 -13.10 7.89 4.04
N GLY A 42 -13.68 6.83 3.45
CA GLY A 42 -13.01 5.99 2.46
C GLY A 42 -12.62 6.74 1.18
N ARG A 43 -13.45 7.68 0.72
CA ARG A 43 -13.11 8.55 -0.43
C ARG A 43 -11.98 9.53 -0.07
N VAL A 44 -12.05 10.16 1.10
CA VAL A 44 -10.98 11.04 1.60
C VAL A 44 -9.67 10.27 1.70
N PHE A 45 -9.70 9.05 2.24
CA PHE A 45 -8.53 8.18 2.30
C PHE A 45 -7.93 7.93 0.91
N LEU A 46 -8.71 7.51 -0.08
CA LEU A 46 -8.20 7.23 -1.43
C LEU A 46 -7.66 8.48 -2.12
N LEU A 47 -8.30 9.66 -1.91
CA LEU A 47 -7.79 10.93 -2.43
C LEU A 47 -6.48 11.34 -1.74
N ALA A 48 -6.38 11.16 -0.42
CA ALA A 48 -5.14 11.38 0.31
C ALA A 48 -4.03 10.42 -0.18
N MET A 49 -4.35 9.14 -0.41
CA MET A 49 -3.40 8.18 -0.99
C MET A 49 -2.93 8.60 -2.39
N LEU A 50 -3.79 9.16 -3.22
CA LEU A 50 -3.38 9.74 -4.51
C LEU A 50 -2.39 10.90 -4.30
N GLY A 51 -2.66 11.80 -3.36
CA GLY A 51 -1.72 12.87 -2.99
C GLY A 51 -0.37 12.33 -2.48
N ILE A 52 -0.39 11.27 -1.66
CA ILE A 52 0.81 10.55 -1.22
C ILE A 52 1.59 10.02 -2.42
N LEU A 53 0.93 9.36 -3.36
CA LEU A 53 1.58 8.81 -4.55
C LEU A 53 2.24 9.91 -5.40
N ILE A 54 1.54 11.01 -5.63
CA ILE A 54 2.06 12.16 -6.39
C ILE A 54 3.31 12.74 -5.71
N THR A 55 3.28 12.92 -4.40
CA THR A 55 4.41 13.47 -3.64
C THR A 55 5.54 12.46 -3.43
N SER A 56 5.26 11.16 -3.45
CA SER A 56 6.26 10.11 -3.34
C SER A 56 7.19 10.04 -4.55
N VAL A 57 6.71 10.35 -5.76
CA VAL A 57 7.57 10.31 -6.96
C VAL A 57 8.77 11.25 -6.85
N PRO A 58 8.61 12.57 -6.61
CA PRO A 58 9.75 13.46 -6.45
C PRO A 58 10.64 13.12 -5.23
N LEU A 59 10.06 12.59 -4.14
CA LEU A 59 10.82 12.13 -2.98
C LEU A 59 11.68 10.90 -3.31
N THR A 60 11.17 9.97 -4.11
CA THR A 60 11.92 8.82 -4.62
C THR A 60 13.07 9.27 -5.52
N VAL A 61 12.82 10.22 -6.44
CA VAL A 61 13.86 10.82 -7.29
C VAL A 61 14.93 11.52 -6.43
N ALA A 62 14.53 12.29 -5.42
CA ALA A 62 15.47 12.93 -4.50
C ALA A 62 16.35 11.90 -3.76
N THR A 63 15.78 10.76 -3.38
CA THR A 63 16.51 9.66 -2.75
C THR A 63 17.54 9.04 -3.70
N TRP A 64 17.17 8.85 -4.97
CA TRP A 64 18.08 8.39 -6.02
C TRP A 64 19.25 9.36 -6.25
N LEU A 65 18.94 10.65 -6.39
CA LEU A 65 19.93 11.71 -6.61
C LEU A 65 20.93 11.86 -5.46
N ARG A 66 20.56 11.41 -4.25
CA ARG A 66 21.47 11.36 -3.08
C ARG A 66 22.34 10.10 -3.05
N GLY A 67 22.34 9.29 -4.08
CA GLY A 67 23.11 8.05 -4.17
C GLY A 67 22.52 6.88 -3.37
N GLN A 68 21.30 7.01 -2.85
CA GLN A 68 20.63 5.95 -2.08
C GLN A 68 19.80 5.04 -3.01
N ALA A 69 20.45 4.46 -4.01
CA ALA A 69 19.79 3.72 -5.08
C ALA A 69 18.91 2.56 -4.59
N VAL A 70 19.38 1.79 -3.61
CA VAL A 70 18.62 0.65 -3.04
C VAL A 70 17.31 1.12 -2.42
N TRP A 71 17.34 2.20 -1.63
CA TRP A 71 16.14 2.79 -1.05
C TRP A 71 15.22 3.39 -2.11
N ALA A 72 15.77 4.05 -3.12
CA ALA A 72 14.98 4.62 -4.22
C ALA A 72 14.23 3.54 -5.00
N VAL A 73 14.86 2.40 -5.31
CA VAL A 73 14.22 1.24 -5.94
C VAL A 73 13.09 0.71 -5.08
N PHE A 74 13.31 0.56 -3.78
CA PHE A 74 12.28 0.12 -2.84
C PHE A 74 11.10 1.11 -2.77
N LEU A 75 11.36 2.41 -2.64
CA LEU A 75 10.32 3.44 -2.61
C LEU A 75 9.53 3.49 -3.93
N GLY A 76 10.20 3.37 -5.08
CA GLY A 76 9.55 3.30 -6.39
C GLY A 76 8.62 2.08 -6.51
N TYR A 77 9.05 0.94 -6.01
CA TYR A 77 8.19 -0.24 -5.91
C TYR A 77 6.96 0.01 -5.03
N LEU A 78 7.11 0.66 -3.87
CA LEU A 78 5.98 0.98 -3.00
C LEU A 78 4.97 1.90 -3.69
N VAL A 79 5.43 2.84 -4.52
CA VAL A 79 4.54 3.68 -5.34
C VAL A 79 3.69 2.82 -6.28
N ILE A 80 4.30 1.83 -6.95
CA ILE A 80 3.57 0.91 -7.83
C ILE A 80 2.59 0.03 -7.03
N LEU A 81 3.05 -0.60 -5.96
CA LEU A 81 2.25 -1.50 -5.13
C LEU A 81 1.01 -0.79 -4.56
N VAL A 82 1.21 0.36 -3.94
CA VAL A 82 0.14 1.16 -3.33
C VAL A 82 -0.78 1.74 -4.40
N GLY A 83 -0.24 2.22 -5.52
CA GLY A 83 -1.02 2.75 -6.64
C GLY A 83 -1.96 1.70 -7.24
N VAL A 84 -1.46 0.48 -7.50
CA VAL A 84 -2.29 -0.64 -7.98
C VAL A 84 -3.36 -1.00 -6.95
N ASN A 85 -3.03 -1.05 -5.67
CA ASN A 85 -4.01 -1.34 -4.62
C ASN A 85 -5.08 -0.25 -4.49
N CYS A 86 -4.73 1.05 -4.59
CA CYS A 86 -5.70 2.13 -4.60
C CYS A 86 -6.68 2.01 -5.78
N LEU A 87 -6.15 1.74 -6.98
CA LEU A 87 -6.97 1.51 -8.17
C LEU A 87 -7.89 0.29 -7.99
N ASN A 88 -7.37 -0.81 -7.46
CA ASN A 88 -8.15 -2.03 -7.23
C ASN A 88 -9.26 -1.80 -6.21
N ALA A 89 -8.98 -1.09 -5.10
CA ALA A 89 -9.98 -0.73 -4.09
C ALA A 89 -11.12 0.11 -4.67
N TRP A 90 -10.79 1.12 -5.47
CA TRP A 90 -11.77 1.98 -6.13
C TRP A 90 -12.56 1.22 -7.19
N ARG A 91 -11.90 0.47 -8.07
CA ARG A 91 -12.51 -0.31 -9.15
C ARG A 91 -13.46 -1.39 -8.63
N ALA A 92 -13.12 -2.06 -7.52
CA ALA A 92 -13.95 -3.07 -6.91
C ALA A 92 -15.35 -2.54 -6.56
N ILE A 93 -15.44 -1.32 -6.03
CA ILE A 93 -16.72 -0.67 -5.75
C ILE A 93 -17.40 -0.17 -7.04
N ARG A 94 -16.61 0.44 -7.93
CA ARG A 94 -17.13 1.04 -9.18
C ARG A 94 -17.74 0.00 -10.11
N HIS A 95 -17.11 -1.17 -10.21
CA HIS A 95 -17.50 -2.27 -11.10
C HIS A 95 -18.09 -3.47 -10.36
N ARG A 96 -18.68 -3.28 -9.19
CA ARG A 96 -19.20 -4.36 -8.33
C ARG A 96 -20.23 -5.27 -9.02
N ALA A 97 -20.95 -4.75 -10.02
CA ALA A 97 -21.95 -5.49 -10.79
C ALA A 97 -21.39 -6.09 -12.07
N ASP A 98 -20.18 -5.70 -12.49
CA ASP A 98 -19.57 -6.13 -13.75
C ASP A 98 -18.11 -6.53 -13.51
N PHE A 99 -17.91 -7.84 -13.36
CA PHE A 99 -16.57 -8.40 -13.14
C PHE A 99 -15.66 -8.20 -14.35
N SER A 100 -16.17 -8.26 -15.56
CA SER A 100 -15.38 -8.12 -16.79
C SER A 100 -14.75 -6.72 -16.89
N SER A 101 -15.50 -5.69 -16.53
CA SER A 101 -14.99 -4.33 -16.44
C SER A 101 -13.99 -4.16 -15.29
N TYR A 102 -14.12 -4.89 -14.18
CA TYR A 102 -13.14 -4.88 -13.10
C TYR A 102 -11.83 -5.54 -13.52
N ALA A 103 -11.88 -6.78 -14.00
CA ALA A 103 -10.74 -7.63 -14.34
C ALA A 103 -10.22 -7.41 -15.77
N ASN A 104 -10.34 -6.18 -16.28
CA ASN A 104 -9.94 -5.82 -17.63
C ASN A 104 -8.40 -5.86 -17.84
N THR A 105 -7.97 -5.54 -19.04
CA THR A 105 -6.54 -5.50 -19.42
C THR A 105 -5.71 -4.59 -18.50
N GLY A 106 -6.23 -3.42 -18.12
CA GLY A 106 -5.53 -2.51 -17.19
C GLY A 106 -5.30 -3.12 -15.81
N PHE A 107 -6.28 -3.87 -15.28
CA PHE A 107 -6.12 -4.62 -14.02
C PHE A 107 -5.01 -5.68 -14.13
N LYS A 108 -4.97 -6.43 -15.24
CA LYS A 108 -3.95 -7.47 -15.47
C LYS A 108 -2.56 -6.86 -15.63
N ILE A 109 -2.42 -5.78 -16.42
CA ILE A 109 -1.16 -5.06 -16.61
C ILE A 109 -0.66 -4.50 -15.28
N GLY A 110 -1.50 -3.81 -14.51
CA GLY A 110 -1.13 -3.28 -13.20
C GLY A 110 -0.64 -4.38 -12.25
N SER A 111 -1.33 -5.54 -12.24
CA SER A 111 -0.94 -6.69 -11.43
C SER A 111 0.43 -7.26 -11.87
N ILE A 112 0.69 -7.39 -13.18
CA ILE A 112 1.97 -7.86 -13.71
C ILE A 112 3.09 -6.88 -13.34
N LEU A 113 2.89 -5.59 -13.56
CA LEU A 113 3.89 -4.56 -13.20
C LEU A 113 4.23 -4.59 -11.71
N MET A 114 3.23 -4.69 -10.85
CA MET A 114 3.40 -4.83 -9.41
C MET A 114 4.21 -6.09 -9.04
N GLY A 115 3.92 -7.22 -9.70
CA GLY A 115 4.62 -8.48 -9.48
C GLY A 115 6.08 -8.41 -9.92
N LEU A 116 6.35 -7.90 -11.12
CA LEU A 116 7.71 -7.75 -11.65
C LEU A 116 8.54 -6.76 -10.83
N ALA A 117 7.96 -5.63 -10.45
CA ALA A 117 8.62 -4.65 -9.59
C ALA A 117 8.99 -5.28 -8.22
N GLY A 118 8.07 -6.06 -7.64
CA GLY A 118 8.33 -6.78 -6.39
C GLY A 118 9.45 -7.81 -6.52
N LEU A 119 9.48 -8.61 -7.60
CA LEU A 119 10.58 -9.53 -7.88
C LEU A 119 11.92 -8.79 -7.99
N GLY A 120 11.95 -7.64 -8.67
CA GLY A 120 13.15 -6.81 -8.75
C GLY A 120 13.63 -6.38 -7.35
N VAL A 121 12.72 -5.99 -6.46
CA VAL A 121 13.07 -5.64 -5.07
C VAL A 121 13.56 -6.86 -4.28
N VAL A 122 12.99 -8.06 -4.48
CA VAL A 122 13.51 -9.30 -3.87
C VAL A 122 14.95 -9.56 -4.31
N VAL A 123 15.25 -9.45 -5.60
CA VAL A 123 16.60 -9.64 -6.14
C VAL A 123 17.58 -8.65 -5.49
N VAL A 124 17.21 -7.36 -5.43
CA VAL A 124 18.02 -6.35 -4.74
C VAL A 124 18.18 -6.69 -3.27
N GLY A 125 17.11 -7.10 -2.59
CA GLY A 125 17.14 -7.51 -1.19
C GLY A 125 18.10 -8.66 -0.93
N ILE A 126 18.14 -9.67 -1.79
CA ILE A 126 19.07 -10.79 -1.72
C ILE A 126 20.51 -10.30 -1.93
N ALA A 127 20.75 -9.50 -2.97
CA ALA A 127 22.07 -9.00 -3.31
C ALA A 127 22.73 -8.16 -2.19
N TYR A 128 21.92 -7.45 -1.42
CA TYR A 128 22.38 -6.58 -0.32
C TYR A 128 22.13 -7.15 1.08
N GLY A 129 21.63 -8.38 1.20
CA GLY A 129 21.30 -9.00 2.50
C GLY A 129 20.18 -8.27 3.27
N ALA A 130 19.29 -7.54 2.56
CA ALA A 130 18.28 -6.68 3.15
C ALA A 130 16.94 -7.43 3.32
N VAL A 131 16.76 -8.09 4.49
CA VAL A 131 15.57 -8.92 4.79
C VAL A 131 14.25 -8.15 4.60
N ILE A 132 14.21 -6.86 4.96
CA ILE A 132 13.03 -6.02 4.78
C ILE A 132 12.64 -5.92 3.30
N LEU A 133 13.61 -5.72 2.41
CA LEU A 133 13.34 -5.65 0.97
C LEU A 133 12.82 -6.98 0.44
N ILE A 134 13.36 -8.10 0.90
CA ILE A 134 12.89 -9.44 0.51
C ILE A 134 11.44 -9.64 0.96
N ALA A 135 11.15 -9.35 2.22
CA ALA A 135 9.81 -9.52 2.79
C ALA A 135 8.75 -8.67 2.06
N PHE A 136 9.04 -7.38 1.88
CA PHE A 136 8.12 -6.47 1.19
C PHE A 136 8.05 -6.73 -0.31
N GLY A 137 9.18 -7.03 -0.95
CA GLY A 137 9.24 -7.37 -2.35
C GLY A 137 8.39 -8.59 -2.70
N ALA A 138 8.32 -9.60 -1.82
CA ALA A 138 7.50 -10.79 -1.99
C ALA A 138 5.98 -10.50 -2.02
N ILE A 139 5.52 -9.39 -1.45
CA ILE A 139 4.09 -9.01 -1.44
C ILE A 139 3.60 -8.79 -2.88
N GLY A 140 4.39 -8.12 -3.73
CA GLY A 140 4.02 -7.83 -5.11
C GLY A 140 3.70 -9.07 -5.94
N PRO A 141 4.61 -10.05 -6.06
CA PRO A 141 4.36 -11.30 -6.78
C PRO A 141 3.18 -12.09 -6.23
N LEU A 142 3.03 -12.18 -4.91
CA LEU A 142 1.91 -12.86 -4.26
C LEU A 142 0.57 -12.19 -4.59
N ALA A 143 0.50 -10.88 -4.48
CA ALA A 143 -0.70 -10.11 -4.82
C ALA A 143 -0.99 -10.17 -6.33
N ALA A 144 0.03 -10.11 -7.18
CA ALA A 144 -0.11 -10.28 -8.62
C ALA A 144 -0.66 -11.65 -8.98
N TRP A 145 -0.15 -12.71 -8.38
CA TRP A 145 -0.64 -14.06 -8.57
C TRP A 145 -2.13 -14.20 -8.19
N GLN A 146 -2.53 -13.67 -7.03
CA GLN A 146 -3.91 -13.67 -6.57
C GLN A 146 -4.83 -12.90 -7.53
N ASN A 147 -4.42 -11.70 -7.95
CA ASN A 147 -5.17 -10.87 -8.88
C ASN A 147 -5.33 -11.54 -10.25
N LEU A 148 -4.25 -12.10 -10.81
CA LEU A 148 -4.28 -12.78 -12.10
C LEU A 148 -5.08 -14.09 -12.03
N ARG A 149 -4.98 -14.82 -10.93
CA ARG A 149 -5.82 -16.00 -10.69
C ARG A 149 -7.30 -15.62 -10.67
N LEU A 150 -7.65 -14.54 -9.95
CA LEU A 150 -9.02 -14.01 -9.93
C LEU A 150 -9.48 -13.60 -11.34
N ALA A 151 -8.65 -12.85 -12.07
CA ALA A 151 -8.98 -12.37 -13.42
C ALA A 151 -9.15 -13.49 -14.46
N ASN A 152 -8.44 -14.61 -14.30
CA ASN A 152 -8.47 -15.72 -15.26
C ASN A 152 -9.51 -16.80 -14.92
N ARG A 153 -9.76 -17.04 -13.62
CA ARG A 153 -10.74 -18.07 -13.19
C ARG A 153 -12.14 -17.51 -12.95
N GLY A 154 -12.25 -16.19 -12.86
CA GLY A 154 -13.50 -15.54 -12.47
C GLY A 154 -13.77 -15.59 -10.95
N PRO A 155 -14.79 -14.88 -10.51
CA PRO A 155 -15.19 -14.86 -9.11
C PRO A 155 -15.93 -16.13 -8.70
N THR A 156 -15.60 -16.65 -7.52
CA THR A 156 -16.29 -17.79 -6.90
C THR A 156 -17.47 -17.38 -6.03
N SER A 157 -17.66 -16.08 -5.77
CA SER A 157 -18.69 -15.53 -4.91
C SER A 157 -19.26 -14.24 -5.52
N ARG A 158 -20.55 -13.98 -5.29
CA ARG A 158 -21.19 -12.70 -5.63
C ARG A 158 -20.56 -11.51 -4.90
N GLN A 159 -19.90 -11.75 -3.78
CA GLN A 159 -19.26 -10.73 -2.95
C GLN A 159 -17.78 -10.54 -3.28
N TRP A 160 -17.29 -11.01 -4.44
CA TRP A 160 -15.90 -10.87 -4.89
C TRP A 160 -15.39 -9.42 -4.80
N TRP A 161 -16.24 -8.46 -5.16
CA TRP A 161 -15.91 -7.04 -5.13
C TRP A 161 -15.64 -6.53 -3.71
N LEU A 162 -16.34 -7.08 -2.71
CA LEU A 162 -16.15 -6.73 -1.31
C LEU A 162 -14.80 -7.26 -0.81
N ARG A 163 -14.45 -8.52 -1.14
CA ARG A 163 -13.13 -9.09 -0.84
C ARG A 163 -12.00 -8.30 -1.48
N SER A 164 -12.14 -7.97 -2.77
CA SER A 164 -11.15 -7.16 -3.48
C SER A 164 -11.03 -5.75 -2.88
N HIS A 165 -12.15 -5.14 -2.46
CA HIS A 165 -12.16 -3.83 -1.82
C HIS A 165 -11.46 -3.84 -0.47
N TYR A 166 -11.91 -4.67 0.49
CA TYR A 166 -11.32 -4.62 1.82
C TYR A 166 -9.87 -5.12 1.84
N GLY A 167 -9.53 -6.12 1.03
CA GLY A 167 -8.15 -6.58 0.91
C GLY A 167 -7.21 -5.48 0.45
N ALA A 168 -7.59 -4.74 -0.61
CA ALA A 168 -6.81 -3.60 -1.07
C ALA A 168 -6.78 -2.43 -0.07
N MET A 169 -7.90 -2.15 0.63
CA MET A 169 -7.95 -1.10 1.66
C MET A 169 -7.09 -1.45 2.88
N ILE A 170 -7.08 -2.71 3.33
CA ILE A 170 -6.20 -3.18 4.40
C ILE A 170 -4.74 -3.04 3.98
N GLY A 171 -4.38 -3.47 2.77
CA GLY A 171 -3.02 -3.34 2.25
C GLY A 171 -2.55 -1.88 2.22
N ASN A 172 -3.39 -0.96 1.75
CA ASN A 172 -3.09 0.47 1.77
C ASN A 172 -3.01 1.03 3.20
N GLY A 173 -3.89 0.59 4.11
CA GLY A 173 -3.82 0.94 5.53
C GLY A 173 -2.51 0.49 6.16
N VAL A 174 -2.08 -0.75 5.92
CA VAL A 174 -0.79 -1.26 6.38
C VAL A 174 0.36 -0.39 5.88
N ALA A 175 0.38 -0.07 4.57
CA ALA A 175 1.41 0.79 3.99
C ALA A 175 1.44 2.18 4.65
N THR A 176 0.27 2.77 4.91
CA THR A 176 0.14 4.07 5.58
C THR A 176 0.69 4.03 7.00
N HIS A 177 0.39 2.98 7.78
CA HIS A 177 0.91 2.83 9.14
C HIS A 177 2.42 2.66 9.15
N ILE A 178 2.96 1.79 8.28
CA ILE A 178 4.40 1.58 8.19
C ILE A 178 5.11 2.88 7.85
N ALA A 179 4.64 3.62 6.84
CA ALA A 179 5.22 4.89 6.45
C ALA A 179 5.18 5.92 7.60
N PHE A 180 4.06 6.01 8.32
CA PHE A 180 3.90 6.90 9.45
C PHE A 180 4.85 6.55 10.60
N PHE A 181 4.90 5.30 11.03
CA PHE A 181 5.75 4.88 12.14
C PHE A 181 7.23 4.90 11.80
N GLN A 182 7.60 4.46 10.59
CA GLN A 182 9.00 4.35 10.19
C GLN A 182 9.64 5.68 9.79
N ILE A 183 8.89 6.51 9.09
CA ILE A 183 9.43 7.79 8.60
C ILE A 183 9.08 8.92 9.58
N GLY A 184 7.83 8.92 10.08
CA GLY A 184 7.35 9.97 10.96
C GLY A 184 7.92 9.89 12.38
N LEU A 185 7.98 8.70 12.96
CA LEU A 185 8.40 8.52 14.37
C LEU A 185 9.78 7.89 14.53
N ALA A 186 10.49 7.53 13.44
CA ALA A 186 11.80 6.87 13.51
C ALA A 186 12.83 7.71 14.29
N ARG A 187 12.81 9.04 14.12
CA ARG A 187 13.71 9.96 14.87
C ARG A 187 13.42 9.92 16.35
N LEU A 188 12.14 10.02 16.72
CA LEU A 188 11.72 9.96 18.12
C LEU A 188 12.12 8.66 18.79
N PHE A 189 11.92 7.52 18.12
CA PHE A 189 12.31 6.22 18.64
C PHE A 189 13.83 6.06 18.76
N ALA A 190 14.60 6.63 17.82
CA ALA A 190 16.07 6.64 17.91
C ALA A 190 16.57 7.48 19.09
N GLU A 191 16.00 8.67 19.31
CA GLU A 191 16.33 9.55 20.45
C GLU A 191 16.00 8.89 21.81
N LEU A 192 14.96 8.05 21.85
CA LEU A 192 14.58 7.29 23.05
C LEU A 192 15.36 5.98 23.21
N GLY A 193 16.33 5.66 22.34
CA GLY A 193 17.07 4.38 22.37
C GLY A 193 16.24 3.15 22.02
N MET A 194 15.08 3.32 21.40
CA MET A 194 14.10 2.25 21.14
C MET A 194 14.33 1.57 19.80
N HIS A 195 15.56 1.14 19.50
CA HIS A 195 15.91 0.52 18.21
C HIS A 195 15.13 -0.77 17.88
N LEU A 196 14.74 -1.54 18.90
CA LEU A 196 13.90 -2.73 18.70
C LEU A 196 12.52 -2.39 18.17
N ILE A 197 11.94 -1.27 18.58
CA ILE A 197 10.62 -0.81 18.13
C ILE A 197 10.62 -0.46 16.65
N ILE A 198 11.74 0.01 16.12
CA ILE A 198 11.88 0.30 14.68
C ILE A 198 11.61 -0.97 13.85
N ASN A 199 12.16 -2.11 14.23
CA ASN A 199 11.92 -3.38 13.53
C ASN A 199 10.48 -3.89 13.69
N ILE A 200 9.92 -3.77 14.90
CA ILE A 200 8.53 -4.13 15.17
C ILE A 200 7.57 -3.27 14.32
N ALA A 201 7.84 -1.98 14.18
CA ALA A 201 7.01 -1.06 13.42
C ALA A 201 6.96 -1.38 11.91
N TRP A 202 7.93 -2.12 11.35
CA TRP A 202 7.86 -2.64 9.99
C TRP A 202 6.94 -3.86 9.87
N LEU A 203 6.99 -4.77 10.82
CA LEU A 203 6.34 -6.09 10.72
C LEU A 203 4.96 -6.13 11.38
N ALA A 204 4.76 -5.40 12.48
CA ALA A 204 3.50 -5.44 13.22
C ALA A 204 2.28 -5.02 12.37
N PRO A 205 2.30 -3.93 11.57
CA PRO A 205 1.17 -3.58 10.71
C PRO A 205 0.88 -4.66 9.66
N LEU A 206 1.91 -5.33 9.13
CA LEU A 206 1.73 -6.44 8.18
C LEU A 206 1.03 -7.62 8.82
N LEU A 207 1.45 -8.03 10.01
CA LEU A 207 0.83 -9.13 10.76
C LEU A 207 -0.61 -8.80 11.13
N ILE A 208 -0.86 -7.60 11.65
CA ILE A 208 -2.21 -7.13 12.00
C ILE A 208 -3.11 -7.12 10.76
N GLY A 209 -2.60 -6.60 9.63
CA GLY A 209 -3.34 -6.57 8.36
C GLY A 209 -3.64 -7.97 7.83
N ALA A 210 -2.68 -8.90 7.89
CA ALA A 210 -2.88 -10.29 7.48
C ALA A 210 -3.94 -10.99 8.35
N VAL A 211 -3.86 -10.84 9.68
CA VAL A 211 -4.86 -11.39 10.62
C VAL A 211 -6.24 -10.79 10.34
N ALA A 212 -6.34 -9.47 10.17
CA ALA A 212 -7.61 -8.79 9.85
C ALA A 212 -8.20 -9.32 8.53
N GLY A 213 -7.37 -9.52 7.50
CA GLY A 213 -7.79 -10.11 6.23
C GLY A 213 -8.38 -11.51 6.40
N VAL A 214 -7.66 -12.40 7.08
CA VAL A 214 -8.12 -13.78 7.35
C VAL A 214 -9.41 -13.81 8.16
N LEU A 215 -9.54 -12.95 9.18
CA LEU A 215 -10.76 -12.88 10.01
C LEU A 215 -11.96 -12.39 9.20
N LEU A 216 -11.77 -11.43 8.29
CA LEU A 216 -12.83 -10.95 7.40
C LEU A 216 -13.21 -12.01 6.37
N ASP A 217 -12.25 -12.73 5.79
CA ASP A 217 -12.51 -13.82 4.85
C ASP A 217 -13.37 -14.90 5.51
N ARG A 218 -12.98 -15.36 6.72
CA ARG A 218 -13.75 -16.35 7.48
C ARG A 218 -15.18 -15.92 7.76
N ARG A 219 -15.41 -14.63 8.08
CA ARG A 219 -16.77 -14.09 8.32
C ARG A 219 -17.62 -14.03 7.06
N MET A 220 -17.00 -14.05 5.89
CA MET A 220 -17.69 -13.99 4.60
C MET A 220 -18.00 -15.37 4.02
N ASP A 221 -17.37 -16.43 4.53
CA ASP A 221 -17.59 -17.82 4.12
C ASP A 221 -18.72 -18.49 4.93
N HIS A 222 -19.18 -17.84 6.01
CA HIS A 222 -20.36 -18.21 6.80
C HIS A 222 -21.56 -17.30 6.49
#